data_4d64f3413990e3c3a248071615e1e655
#
_entry.id   4d64f3413990e3c3a248071615e1e655
#
_cell.length_a   1.000
_cell.length_b   1.000
_cell.length_c   1.000
_cell.angle_alpha   90.00
_cell.angle_beta   90.00
_cell.angle_gamma   90.00
#
_symmetry.space_group_name_H-M   'P 1'
#
loop_
_entity.id
_entity.type
_entity.pdbx_description
1 polymer ?
#
loop_
_entity_poly.entity_id
_entity_poly.type
_entity_poly.pdbx_seq_one_letter_code
_entity_poly.pdbx_strand_id
1 'polypeptide(L)'
;MFIYDTDLASLRKKEQQTQADLIDGIRTYESSQLTLNDLFQVYMETKTNLKESTESNYRYLWEHYIQHEPIAKKALSKIHKSDVKLLYAKLLQEGFASNSLESINNLIHPVLELAVDDDLIRKNPSNGVYREMKTNAPVQRIALTSEQAKHFLQYIESSPQHCSWLPLFVTLLGTGMRASECTGLVWDDIDFENNCIHVDHALIYRSIRGNAKWYISTLKTRNSVRTIPMISAVAQQLTLLYEKHIGKHAKPGPTLDGYQDFVFLNRFGQLINAHGIDRAIERIRTSYNDVESTRAKECNRKPELLPHFTAHCLRHTFCTRLCECEKDLAVIQHLMGHSDIETTLTVYDHVSPNRLRKAMGSLDQAHILGLL
;
A
#
# COMPACT_ATOMS: atom_id res chain seq x y z
N MET A 1 -12.08 -1.47 -47.77
CA MET A 1 -12.00 -2.65 -46.87
C MET A 1 -12.81 -3.76 -47.47
N PHE A 2 -12.22 -4.97 -47.72
CA PHE A 2 -12.96 -6.11 -48.21
C PHE A 2 -13.41 -6.97 -47.05
N ILE A 3 -14.70 -7.34 -47.02
CA ILE A 3 -15.29 -8.17 -45.95
C ILE A 3 -15.55 -9.54 -46.55
N TYR A 4 -15.06 -10.59 -45.89
CA TYR A 4 -15.22 -11.97 -46.33
C TYR A 4 -15.90 -12.80 -45.24
N ASP A 5 -16.79 -13.72 -45.66
CA ASP A 5 -17.35 -14.76 -44.81
C ASP A 5 -17.72 -15.97 -45.66
N THR A 6 -17.84 -17.13 -45.04
CA THR A 6 -18.26 -18.39 -45.71
C THR A 6 -19.77 -18.52 -45.78
N ASP A 7 -20.53 -17.74 -45.00
CA ASP A 7 -21.99 -17.72 -44.99
C ASP A 7 -22.54 -16.33 -45.34
N LEU A 8 -23.52 -16.28 -46.23
CA LEU A 8 -24.11 -15.05 -46.76
C LEU A 8 -24.83 -14.22 -45.66
N ALA A 9 -25.48 -14.90 -44.71
CA ALA A 9 -26.18 -14.22 -43.62
C ALA A 9 -25.18 -13.55 -42.65
N SER A 10 -24.10 -14.23 -42.32
CA SER A 10 -22.96 -13.71 -41.56
C SER A 10 -22.28 -12.55 -42.27
N LEU A 11 -22.08 -12.66 -43.60
CA LEU A 11 -21.47 -11.60 -44.40
C LEU A 11 -22.31 -10.33 -44.39
N ARG A 12 -23.62 -10.42 -44.58
CA ARG A 12 -24.55 -9.27 -44.49
C ARG A 12 -24.57 -8.61 -43.12
N LYS A 13 -24.51 -9.41 -42.09
CA LYS A 13 -24.46 -8.89 -40.70
C LYS A 13 -23.16 -8.14 -40.45
N LYS A 14 -22.02 -8.65 -40.92
CA LYS A 14 -20.72 -7.96 -40.84
C LYS A 14 -20.71 -6.68 -41.68
N GLU A 15 -21.30 -6.68 -42.86
CA GLU A 15 -21.42 -5.49 -43.71
C GLU A 15 -22.26 -4.40 -43.01
N GLN A 16 -23.43 -4.75 -42.50
CA GLN A 16 -24.29 -3.82 -41.75
C GLN A 16 -23.57 -3.25 -40.52
N GLN A 17 -22.86 -4.10 -39.78
CA GLN A 17 -22.09 -3.65 -38.61
C GLN A 17 -20.98 -2.67 -39.01
N THR A 18 -20.22 -3.00 -40.09
CA THR A 18 -19.15 -2.12 -40.57
C THR A 18 -19.68 -0.80 -41.10
N GLN A 19 -20.85 -0.80 -41.78
CA GLN A 19 -21.49 0.44 -42.21
C GLN A 19 -21.94 1.29 -41.01
N ALA A 20 -22.55 0.67 -40.01
CA ALA A 20 -22.94 1.35 -38.77
C ALA A 20 -21.70 1.91 -38.04
N ASP A 21 -20.61 1.16 -37.98
CA ASP A 21 -19.35 1.60 -37.38
C ASP A 21 -18.76 2.82 -38.11
N LEU A 22 -18.80 2.82 -39.45
CA LEU A 22 -18.35 3.96 -40.26
C LEU A 22 -19.24 5.21 -40.08
N ILE A 23 -20.56 5.02 -39.99
CA ILE A 23 -21.52 6.13 -39.74
C ILE A 23 -21.27 6.75 -38.36
N ASP A 24 -20.96 5.93 -37.36
CA ASP A 24 -20.66 6.35 -36.01
C ASP A 24 -19.21 6.86 -35.82
N GLY A 25 -18.41 6.93 -36.90
CA GLY A 25 -17.05 7.44 -36.90
C GLY A 25 -16.00 6.46 -36.37
N ILE A 26 -16.36 5.16 -36.15
CA ILE A 26 -15.41 4.18 -35.61
C ILE A 26 -14.30 3.87 -36.61
N ARG A 27 -13.05 3.97 -36.18
CA ARG A 27 -11.82 3.73 -36.98
C ARG A 27 -11.52 2.24 -37.10
N THR A 28 -12.45 1.51 -37.77
CA THR A 28 -12.44 0.04 -37.86
C THR A 28 -11.18 -0.54 -38.49
N TYR A 29 -10.62 0.15 -39.49
CA TYR A 29 -9.37 -0.28 -40.13
C TYR A 29 -8.22 -0.26 -39.14
N GLU A 30 -8.02 0.84 -38.42
CA GLU A 30 -6.94 0.99 -37.45
C GLU A 30 -7.12 0.02 -36.27
N SER A 31 -8.34 -0.12 -35.74
CA SER A 31 -8.61 -1.08 -34.66
C SER A 31 -8.37 -2.54 -35.06
N SER A 32 -8.38 -2.85 -36.38
CA SER A 32 -8.04 -4.18 -36.91
C SER A 32 -6.54 -4.42 -37.01
N GLN A 33 -5.72 -3.39 -37.00
CA GLN A 33 -4.26 -3.46 -37.10
C GLN A 33 -3.58 -3.34 -35.74
N LEU A 34 -4.11 -2.48 -34.86
CA LEU A 34 -3.54 -2.23 -33.55
C LEU A 34 -3.87 -3.36 -32.57
N THR A 35 -2.87 -3.81 -31.84
CA THR A 35 -3.02 -4.76 -30.73
C THR A 35 -3.17 -4.03 -29.39
N LEU A 36 -3.55 -4.77 -28.35
CA LEU A 36 -3.58 -4.20 -26.99
C LEU A 36 -2.17 -3.82 -26.50
N ASN A 37 -1.11 -4.51 -26.95
CA ASN A 37 0.27 -4.10 -26.67
C ASN A 37 0.62 -2.76 -27.32
N ASP A 38 0.21 -2.52 -28.55
CA ASP A 38 0.48 -1.25 -29.23
C ASP A 38 -0.26 -0.11 -28.51
N LEU A 39 -1.52 -0.33 -28.15
CA LEU A 39 -2.31 0.65 -27.42
C LEU A 39 -1.72 0.97 -26.05
N PHE A 40 -1.16 -0.01 -25.35
CA PHE A 40 -0.47 0.23 -24.09
C PHE A 40 0.75 1.17 -24.26
N GLN A 41 1.50 1.05 -25.32
CA GLN A 41 2.63 1.96 -25.57
C GLN A 41 2.13 3.40 -25.77
N VAL A 42 1.08 3.57 -26.59
CA VAL A 42 0.43 4.88 -26.79
C VAL A 42 -0.07 5.43 -25.44
N TYR A 43 -0.75 4.60 -24.64
CA TYR A 43 -1.22 5.01 -23.30
C TYR A 43 -0.08 5.48 -22.40
N MET A 44 1.06 4.79 -22.40
CA MET A 44 2.22 5.19 -21.59
C MET A 44 2.85 6.50 -22.09
N GLU A 45 2.86 6.76 -23.39
CA GLU A 45 3.36 8.00 -23.98
C GLU A 45 2.47 9.20 -23.66
N THR A 46 1.14 9.01 -23.56
CA THR A 46 0.21 10.07 -23.17
C THR A 46 0.31 10.46 -21.71
N LYS A 47 0.92 9.64 -20.85
CA LYS A 47 1.05 9.88 -19.40
C LYS A 47 2.31 10.67 -19.04
N THR A 48 2.38 11.95 -19.43
CA THR A 48 3.57 12.81 -19.25
C THR A 48 3.92 13.13 -17.79
N ASN A 49 2.95 13.02 -16.85
CA ASN A 49 3.12 13.43 -15.44
C ASN A 49 3.12 12.25 -14.45
N LEU A 50 3.40 11.04 -14.90
CA LEU A 50 3.50 9.89 -13.99
C LEU A 50 4.75 10.01 -13.12
N LYS A 51 4.60 9.76 -11.81
CA LYS A 51 5.78 9.53 -10.97
C LYS A 51 6.52 8.31 -11.51
N GLU A 52 7.84 8.38 -11.56
CA GLU A 52 8.74 7.31 -12.02
C GLU A 52 8.41 5.94 -11.38
N SER A 53 8.01 5.98 -10.09
CA SER A 53 7.55 4.78 -9.38
C SER A 53 6.27 4.17 -9.92
N THR A 54 5.34 4.98 -10.42
CA THR A 54 4.06 4.51 -10.98
C THR A 54 4.29 3.98 -12.39
N GLU A 55 5.09 4.68 -13.20
CA GLU A 55 5.48 4.23 -14.52
C GLU A 55 6.17 2.86 -14.46
N SER A 56 7.18 2.72 -13.58
CA SER A 56 7.89 1.46 -13.38
C SER A 56 6.95 0.32 -12.97
N ASN A 57 5.94 0.61 -12.12
CA ASN A 57 4.96 -0.39 -11.72
C ASN A 57 4.03 -0.81 -12.89
N TYR A 58 3.59 0.15 -13.70
CA TYR A 58 2.74 -0.13 -14.85
C TYR A 58 3.48 -0.99 -15.87
N ARG A 59 4.75 -0.66 -16.20
CA ARG A 59 5.60 -1.45 -17.09
C ARG A 59 5.83 -2.85 -16.52
N TYR A 60 6.16 -2.97 -15.23
CA TYR A 60 6.34 -4.26 -14.56
C TYR A 60 5.08 -5.15 -14.66
N LEU A 61 3.89 -4.60 -14.32
CA LEU A 61 2.64 -5.36 -14.39
C LEU A 61 2.32 -5.79 -15.82
N TRP A 62 2.57 -4.91 -16.80
CA TRP A 62 2.35 -5.21 -18.20
C TRP A 62 3.27 -6.32 -18.69
N GLU A 63 4.57 -6.16 -18.54
CA GLU A 63 5.61 -7.08 -19.02
C GLU A 63 5.48 -8.48 -18.41
N HIS A 64 5.13 -8.56 -17.12
CA HIS A 64 5.10 -9.84 -16.43
C HIS A 64 3.77 -10.58 -16.52
N TYR A 65 2.65 -9.85 -16.67
CA TYR A 65 1.32 -10.48 -16.53
C TYR A 65 0.40 -10.29 -17.73
N ILE A 66 0.72 -9.40 -18.67
CA ILE A 66 -0.19 -9.06 -19.76
C ILE A 66 0.46 -9.24 -21.12
N GLN A 67 1.64 -8.72 -21.35
CA GLN A 67 2.31 -8.59 -22.64
C GLN A 67 2.34 -9.90 -23.46
N HIS A 68 2.52 -11.02 -22.80
CA HIS A 68 2.66 -12.34 -23.41
C HIS A 68 1.34 -13.09 -23.56
N GLU A 69 0.27 -12.59 -22.94
CA GLU A 69 -1.05 -13.21 -22.96
C GLU A 69 -1.73 -13.10 -24.35
N PRO A 70 -2.59 -14.05 -24.69
CA PRO A 70 -3.29 -14.04 -25.99
C PRO A 70 -4.05 -12.75 -26.25
N ILE A 71 -4.68 -12.15 -25.22
CA ILE A 71 -5.43 -10.89 -25.34
C ILE A 71 -4.54 -9.73 -25.77
N ALA A 72 -3.29 -9.67 -25.30
CA ALA A 72 -2.38 -8.58 -25.60
C ALA A 72 -1.93 -8.54 -27.07
N LYS A 73 -1.98 -9.68 -27.73
CA LYS A 73 -1.61 -9.86 -29.15
C LYS A 73 -2.81 -9.80 -30.10
N LYS A 74 -4.04 -9.72 -29.56
CA LYS A 74 -5.25 -9.58 -30.36
C LYS A 74 -5.41 -8.18 -30.91
N ALA A 75 -5.92 -8.07 -32.12
CA ALA A 75 -6.39 -6.81 -32.67
C ALA A 75 -7.53 -6.24 -31.79
N LEU A 76 -7.55 -4.93 -31.56
CA LEU A 76 -8.51 -4.26 -30.67
C LEU A 76 -9.97 -4.59 -31.03
N SER A 77 -10.28 -4.61 -32.32
CA SER A 77 -11.60 -4.97 -32.86
C SER A 77 -12.06 -6.39 -32.52
N LYS A 78 -11.14 -7.28 -32.12
CA LYS A 78 -11.43 -8.70 -31.82
C LYS A 78 -11.40 -8.98 -30.31
N ILE A 79 -11.15 -7.97 -29.48
CA ILE A 79 -11.14 -8.14 -28.03
C ILE A 79 -12.57 -8.07 -27.50
N HIS A 80 -12.97 -9.12 -26.80
CA HIS A 80 -14.29 -9.26 -26.19
C HIS A 80 -14.20 -9.33 -24.68
N LYS A 81 -15.32 -9.08 -24.01
CA LYS A 81 -15.44 -9.23 -22.55
C LYS A 81 -14.96 -10.58 -22.04
N SER A 82 -15.18 -11.65 -22.82
CA SER A 82 -14.70 -13.01 -22.52
C SER A 82 -13.18 -13.11 -22.44
N ASP A 83 -12.44 -12.37 -23.25
CA ASP A 83 -10.98 -12.40 -23.25
C ASP A 83 -10.42 -11.80 -21.95
N VAL A 84 -11.01 -10.68 -21.49
CA VAL A 84 -10.65 -10.08 -20.21
C VAL A 84 -10.98 -11.02 -19.04
N LYS A 85 -12.16 -11.67 -19.09
CA LYS A 85 -12.55 -12.69 -18.08
C LYS A 85 -11.58 -13.85 -18.03
N LEU A 86 -11.14 -14.36 -19.19
CA LEU A 86 -10.20 -15.48 -19.27
C LEU A 86 -8.83 -15.11 -18.68
N LEU A 87 -8.34 -13.90 -18.98
CA LEU A 87 -7.10 -13.40 -18.37
C LEU A 87 -7.23 -13.35 -16.84
N TYR A 88 -8.31 -12.76 -16.32
CA TYR A 88 -8.49 -12.63 -14.87
C TYR A 88 -8.70 -13.99 -14.19
N ALA A 89 -9.43 -14.92 -14.84
CA ALA A 89 -9.61 -16.28 -14.33
C ALA A 89 -8.28 -17.03 -14.24
N LYS A 90 -7.41 -16.88 -15.25
CA LYS A 90 -6.07 -17.45 -15.24
C LYS A 90 -5.25 -16.91 -14.08
N LEU A 91 -5.20 -15.58 -13.92
CA LEU A 91 -4.43 -14.96 -12.82
C LEU A 91 -4.92 -15.41 -11.43
N LEU A 92 -6.23 -15.55 -11.25
CA LEU A 92 -6.79 -16.08 -10.00
C LEU A 92 -6.41 -17.55 -9.77
N GLN A 93 -6.39 -18.38 -10.81
CA GLN A 93 -5.93 -19.78 -10.75
C GLN A 93 -4.43 -19.88 -10.42
N GLU A 94 -3.63 -18.92 -10.86
CA GLU A 94 -2.20 -18.80 -10.53
C GLU A 94 -1.97 -18.25 -9.11
N GLY A 95 -3.02 -18.01 -8.33
CA GLY A 95 -2.94 -17.59 -6.92
C GLY A 95 -2.93 -16.07 -6.69
N PHE A 96 -3.30 -15.27 -7.67
CA PHE A 96 -3.43 -13.82 -7.48
C PHE A 96 -4.53 -13.48 -6.47
N ALA A 97 -4.18 -12.69 -5.48
CA ALA A 97 -5.18 -12.11 -4.58
C ALA A 97 -6.04 -11.07 -5.32
N SER A 98 -7.28 -10.85 -4.85
CA SER A 98 -8.20 -9.86 -5.43
C SER A 98 -7.60 -8.47 -5.58
N ASN A 99 -6.81 -8.01 -4.60
CA ASN A 99 -6.15 -6.71 -4.67
C ASN A 99 -5.05 -6.64 -5.75
N SER A 100 -4.37 -7.75 -6.02
CA SER A 100 -3.41 -7.84 -7.13
C SER A 100 -4.13 -7.80 -8.47
N LEU A 101 -5.26 -8.49 -8.58
CA LEU A 101 -6.13 -8.42 -9.77
C LEU A 101 -6.70 -7.01 -9.97
N GLU A 102 -7.03 -6.29 -8.89
CA GLU A 102 -7.43 -4.88 -8.97
C GLU A 102 -6.35 -4.01 -9.61
N SER A 103 -5.09 -4.23 -9.25
CA SER A 103 -3.96 -3.50 -9.85
C SER A 103 -3.84 -3.76 -11.36
N ILE A 104 -4.07 -4.99 -11.80
CA ILE A 104 -4.13 -5.36 -13.23
C ILE A 104 -5.32 -4.67 -13.91
N ASN A 105 -6.51 -4.71 -13.29
CA ASN A 105 -7.70 -4.04 -13.83
C ASN A 105 -7.49 -2.52 -13.94
N ASN A 106 -6.88 -1.89 -12.93
CA ASN A 106 -6.59 -0.45 -12.91
C ASN A 106 -5.56 -0.04 -13.99
N LEU A 107 -4.91 -1.00 -14.62
CA LEU A 107 -4.04 -0.79 -15.77
C LEU A 107 -4.74 -1.10 -17.10
N ILE A 108 -5.39 -2.25 -17.23
CA ILE A 108 -6.06 -2.67 -18.48
C ILE A 108 -7.27 -1.78 -18.80
N HIS A 109 -8.08 -1.45 -17.79
CA HIS A 109 -9.30 -0.69 -18.00
C HIS A 109 -9.06 0.69 -18.60
N PRO A 110 -8.15 1.55 -18.10
CA PRO A 110 -7.87 2.83 -18.74
C PRO A 110 -7.20 2.72 -20.11
N VAL A 111 -6.41 1.66 -20.35
CA VAL A 111 -5.83 1.41 -21.68
C VAL A 111 -6.95 1.11 -22.70
N LEU A 112 -7.93 0.28 -22.34
CA LEU A 112 -9.07 0.00 -23.19
C LEU A 112 -10.07 1.17 -23.29
N GLU A 113 -10.14 2.04 -22.26
CA GLU A 113 -10.93 3.25 -22.32
C GLU A 113 -10.35 4.24 -23.34
N LEU A 114 -9.02 4.36 -23.42
CA LEU A 114 -8.36 5.14 -24.48
C LEU A 114 -8.78 4.66 -25.88
N ALA A 115 -8.97 3.36 -26.08
CA ALA A 115 -9.46 2.85 -27.37
C ALA A 115 -10.90 3.27 -27.66
N VAL A 116 -11.72 3.51 -26.63
CA VAL A 116 -13.08 4.05 -26.79
C VAL A 116 -13.01 5.55 -27.07
N ASP A 117 -12.19 6.28 -26.33
CA ASP A 117 -12.02 7.73 -26.49
C ASP A 117 -11.44 8.10 -27.88
N ASP A 118 -10.61 7.23 -28.45
CA ASP A 118 -10.02 7.39 -29.79
C ASP A 118 -10.89 6.80 -30.92
N ASP A 119 -12.15 6.43 -30.65
CA ASP A 119 -13.07 5.82 -31.59
C ASP A 119 -12.56 4.54 -32.27
N LEU A 120 -11.66 3.78 -31.62
CA LEU A 120 -11.16 2.51 -32.10
C LEU A 120 -12.14 1.35 -31.80
N ILE A 121 -12.83 1.41 -30.66
CA ILE A 121 -13.85 0.43 -30.24
C ILE A 121 -15.06 1.14 -29.63
N ARG A 122 -16.26 0.59 -29.81
CA ARG A 122 -17.52 1.20 -29.30
C ARG A 122 -17.66 1.15 -27.78
N LYS A 123 -17.14 0.14 -27.12
CA LYS A 123 -17.33 -0.12 -25.69
C LYS A 123 -16.09 -0.78 -25.14
N ASN A 124 -15.74 -0.39 -23.93
CA ASN A 124 -14.65 -1.01 -23.20
C ASN A 124 -15.01 -2.44 -22.77
N PRO A 125 -14.31 -3.47 -23.28
CA PRO A 125 -14.62 -4.87 -22.97
C PRO A 125 -14.29 -5.26 -21.51
N SER A 126 -13.53 -4.46 -20.77
CA SER A 126 -13.23 -4.69 -19.35
C SER A 126 -14.34 -4.21 -18.40
N ASN A 127 -15.35 -3.48 -18.92
CA ASN A 127 -16.43 -2.93 -18.11
C ASN A 127 -17.15 -3.98 -17.26
N GLY A 128 -17.09 -3.81 -15.94
CA GLY A 128 -17.74 -4.66 -14.95
C GLY A 128 -17.07 -6.00 -14.69
N VAL A 129 -16.04 -6.40 -15.47
CA VAL A 129 -15.40 -7.72 -15.36
C VAL A 129 -14.77 -7.93 -13.98
N TYR A 130 -14.00 -6.96 -13.49
CA TYR A 130 -13.37 -7.05 -12.18
C TYR A 130 -14.42 -7.23 -11.06
N ARG A 131 -15.52 -6.49 -11.10
CA ARG A 131 -16.59 -6.58 -10.10
C ARG A 131 -17.26 -7.96 -10.10
N GLU A 132 -17.43 -8.57 -11.27
CA GLU A 132 -18.01 -9.92 -11.42
C GLU A 132 -17.08 -11.01 -10.89
N MET A 133 -15.76 -10.80 -10.95
CA MET A 133 -14.74 -11.79 -10.60
C MET A 133 -14.07 -11.57 -9.25
N LYS A 134 -14.31 -10.41 -8.62
CA LYS A 134 -13.76 -10.10 -7.30
C LYS A 134 -14.22 -11.13 -6.28
N THR A 135 -13.28 -11.81 -5.66
CA THR A 135 -13.57 -12.66 -4.49
C THR A 135 -13.72 -11.78 -3.25
N ASN A 136 -14.83 -11.93 -2.54
CA ASN A 136 -15.20 -11.09 -1.39
C ASN A 136 -14.49 -11.47 -0.08
N ALA A 137 -13.29 -12.02 -0.12
CA ALA A 137 -12.51 -12.20 1.10
C ALA A 137 -11.73 -10.89 1.37
N PRO A 138 -12.20 -10.01 2.26
CA PRO A 138 -11.40 -8.86 2.67
C PRO A 138 -10.14 -9.41 3.33
N VAL A 139 -8.97 -9.00 2.86
CA VAL A 139 -7.72 -9.19 3.61
C VAL A 139 -7.89 -8.40 4.90
N GLN A 140 -8.19 -9.10 5.98
CA GLN A 140 -8.34 -8.47 7.30
C GLN A 140 -6.98 -7.90 7.69
N ARG A 141 -6.87 -6.59 7.70
CA ARG A 141 -5.66 -5.90 8.16
C ARG A 141 -5.56 -6.09 9.66
N ILE A 142 -4.56 -6.84 10.10
CA ILE A 142 -4.38 -7.20 11.51
C ILE A 142 -3.75 -6.00 12.23
N ALA A 143 -4.44 -5.47 13.22
CA ALA A 143 -3.84 -4.65 14.28
C ALA A 143 -3.43 -5.58 15.43
N LEU A 144 -2.25 -5.36 16.00
CA LEU A 144 -1.82 -6.10 17.19
C LEU A 144 -2.68 -5.69 18.39
N THR A 145 -3.02 -6.65 19.25
CA THR A 145 -3.60 -6.34 20.55
C THR A 145 -2.57 -5.62 21.43
N SER A 146 -3.01 -4.97 22.50
CA SER A 146 -2.09 -4.31 23.45
C SER A 146 -1.07 -5.28 24.04
N GLU A 147 -1.52 -6.49 24.38
CA GLU A 147 -0.65 -7.52 24.92
C GLU A 147 0.36 -8.01 23.87
N GLN A 148 -0.07 -8.23 22.64
CA GLN A 148 0.84 -8.63 21.55
C GLN A 148 1.90 -7.56 21.26
N ALA A 149 1.53 -6.28 21.22
CA ALA A 149 2.47 -5.18 21.03
C ALA A 149 3.46 -5.10 22.21
N LYS A 150 2.96 -5.26 23.45
CA LYS A 150 3.76 -5.30 24.66
C LYS A 150 4.76 -6.46 24.65
N HIS A 151 4.31 -7.68 24.37
CA HIS A 151 5.17 -8.87 24.28
C HIS A 151 6.25 -8.69 23.21
N PHE A 152 5.88 -8.14 22.05
CA PHE A 152 6.84 -7.85 20.98
C PHE A 152 7.94 -6.91 21.43
N LEU A 153 7.60 -5.76 22.04
CA LEU A 153 8.59 -4.77 22.50
C LEU A 153 9.43 -5.30 23.67
N GLN A 154 8.84 -5.96 24.65
CA GLN A 154 9.55 -6.54 25.79
C GLN A 154 10.55 -7.62 25.35
N TYR A 155 10.17 -8.45 24.38
CA TYR A 155 11.08 -9.44 23.82
C TYR A 155 12.27 -8.79 23.11
N ILE A 156 12.04 -7.74 22.32
CA ILE A 156 13.11 -6.98 21.67
C ILE A 156 14.06 -6.39 22.70
N GLU A 157 13.51 -5.75 23.73
CA GLU A 157 14.27 -5.10 24.79
C GLU A 157 15.17 -6.08 25.54
N SER A 158 14.64 -7.27 25.87
CA SER A 158 15.37 -8.29 26.62
C SER A 158 16.36 -9.11 25.78
N SER A 159 16.25 -9.05 24.43
CA SER A 159 17.07 -9.85 23.54
C SER A 159 18.33 -9.11 23.08
N PRO A 160 19.54 -9.58 23.44
CA PRO A 160 20.80 -8.99 22.97
C PRO A 160 20.93 -8.93 21.44
N GLN A 161 20.28 -9.87 20.73
CA GLN A 161 20.32 -9.95 19.28
C GLN A 161 19.39 -8.94 18.59
N HIS A 162 18.33 -8.50 19.29
CA HIS A 162 17.25 -7.70 18.71
C HIS A 162 17.11 -6.31 19.31
N CYS A 163 17.74 -6.03 20.48
CA CYS A 163 17.57 -4.76 21.21
C CYS A 163 17.91 -3.52 20.38
N SER A 164 18.78 -3.62 19.37
CA SER A 164 19.10 -2.53 18.47
C SER A 164 17.90 -2.06 17.59
N TRP A 165 16.88 -2.88 17.46
CA TRP A 165 15.66 -2.55 16.73
C TRP A 165 14.60 -1.83 17.58
N LEU A 166 14.78 -1.79 18.91
CA LEU A 166 13.80 -1.24 19.84
C LEU A 166 13.42 0.21 19.51
N PRO A 167 14.38 1.14 19.30
CA PRO A 167 14.02 2.53 19.01
C PRO A 167 13.16 2.67 17.75
N LEU A 168 13.46 1.92 16.69
CA LEU A 168 12.70 1.95 15.44
C LEU A 168 11.26 1.44 15.64
N PHE A 169 11.08 0.31 16.34
CA PHE A 169 9.74 -0.24 16.53
C PHE A 169 8.91 0.56 17.53
N VAL A 170 9.53 1.14 18.56
CA VAL A 170 8.84 2.08 19.47
C VAL A 170 8.40 3.32 18.70
N THR A 171 9.24 3.86 17.81
CA THR A 171 8.88 5.01 16.98
C THR A 171 7.72 4.66 16.04
N LEU A 172 7.76 3.54 15.34
CA LEU A 172 6.66 3.11 14.45
C LEU A 172 5.33 2.92 15.19
N LEU A 173 5.36 2.26 16.36
CA LEU A 173 4.17 2.01 17.19
C LEU A 173 3.66 3.25 17.89
N GLY A 174 4.54 4.21 18.22
CA GLY A 174 4.17 5.41 18.96
C GLY A 174 3.85 6.64 18.11
N THR A 175 4.09 6.58 16.79
CA THR A 175 3.84 7.70 15.88
C THR A 175 2.90 7.35 14.71
N GLY A 176 2.76 6.06 14.42
CA GLY A 176 2.00 5.60 13.26
C GLY A 176 2.58 6.00 11.90
N MET A 177 3.85 6.42 11.83
CA MET A 177 4.52 6.75 10.58
C MET A 177 4.53 5.57 9.61
N ARG A 178 4.60 5.85 8.31
CA ARG A 178 4.91 4.81 7.32
C ARG A 178 6.35 4.34 7.50
N ALA A 179 6.62 3.07 7.23
CA ALA A 179 7.96 2.50 7.34
C ALA A 179 9.02 3.34 6.60
N SER A 180 8.69 3.80 5.39
CA SER A 180 9.57 4.64 4.57
C SER A 180 9.75 6.07 5.10
N GLU A 181 8.76 6.65 5.77
CA GLU A 181 8.88 7.93 6.48
C GLU A 181 9.83 7.76 7.66
N CYS A 182 9.59 6.74 8.49
CA CYS A 182 10.40 6.45 9.68
C CYS A 182 11.88 6.17 9.32
N THR A 183 12.15 5.34 8.30
CA THR A 183 13.53 5.07 7.89
C THR A 183 14.20 6.23 7.17
N GLY A 184 13.41 7.19 6.67
CA GLY A 184 13.90 8.42 6.06
C GLY A 184 14.33 9.50 7.05
N LEU A 185 13.89 9.41 8.32
CA LEU A 185 14.19 10.42 9.33
C LEU A 185 15.69 10.70 9.46
N VAL A 186 16.03 11.97 9.47
CA VAL A 186 17.35 12.51 9.84
C VAL A 186 17.24 13.20 11.21
N TRP A 187 18.36 13.41 11.88
CA TRP A 187 18.33 14.02 13.20
C TRP A 187 17.76 15.44 13.21
N ASP A 188 17.86 16.16 12.12
CA ASP A 188 17.28 17.51 11.97
C ASP A 188 15.74 17.50 11.94
N ASP A 189 15.10 16.35 11.70
CA ASP A 189 13.64 16.20 11.77
C ASP A 189 13.13 16.07 13.20
N ILE A 190 14.01 15.83 14.18
CA ILE A 190 13.64 15.57 15.56
C ILE A 190 13.84 16.85 16.40
N ASP A 191 12.73 17.47 16.77
CA ASP A 191 12.73 18.61 17.67
C ASP A 191 12.56 18.12 19.11
N PHE A 192 13.68 17.99 19.82
CA PHE A 192 13.69 17.58 21.22
C PHE A 192 13.17 18.67 22.17
N GLU A 193 13.26 19.95 21.82
CA GLU A 193 12.78 21.06 22.61
C GLU A 193 11.26 21.11 22.66
N ASN A 194 10.63 21.02 21.46
CA ASN A 194 9.17 21.00 21.31
C ASN A 194 8.59 19.59 21.39
N ASN A 195 9.42 18.56 21.59
CA ASN A 195 9.03 17.17 21.71
C ASN A 195 8.20 16.67 20.52
N CYS A 196 8.67 16.90 19.29
CA CYS A 196 7.95 16.52 18.07
C CYS A 196 8.89 16.05 16.95
N ILE A 197 8.31 15.38 15.95
CA ILE A 197 8.96 14.88 14.73
C ILE A 197 8.33 15.57 13.54
N HIS A 198 9.14 16.14 12.66
CA HIS A 198 8.71 16.70 11.38
C HIS A 198 8.81 15.64 10.29
N VAL A 199 7.71 15.42 9.57
CA VAL A 199 7.63 14.39 8.53
C VAL A 199 7.28 15.05 7.20
N ASP A 200 8.26 15.20 6.31
CA ASP A 200 8.11 15.87 5.02
C ASP A 200 8.66 15.05 3.85
N HIS A 201 9.40 13.97 4.13
CA HIS A 201 10.02 13.10 3.14
C HIS A 201 9.94 11.62 3.52
N ALA A 202 10.36 10.76 2.59
CA ALA A 202 10.40 9.32 2.79
C ALA A 202 11.57 8.69 2.02
N LEU A 203 12.24 7.74 2.65
CA LEU A 203 13.31 6.95 2.04
C LEU A 203 12.73 5.80 1.22
N ILE A 204 13.04 5.75 -0.05
CA ILE A 204 12.55 4.74 -0.98
C ILE A 204 13.74 3.93 -1.53
N TYR A 205 13.55 2.61 -1.55
CA TYR A 205 14.43 1.70 -2.28
C TYR A 205 13.61 0.94 -3.31
N ARG A 206 13.89 1.13 -4.57
CA ARG A 206 13.12 0.52 -5.65
C ARG A 206 13.97 0.26 -6.87
N SER A 207 13.62 -0.82 -7.60
CA SER A 207 14.14 -1.04 -8.94
C SER A 207 13.44 -0.10 -9.93
N ILE A 208 14.23 0.67 -10.65
CA ILE A 208 13.78 1.57 -11.72
C ILE A 208 14.54 1.16 -12.97
N ARG A 209 13.81 0.75 -14.01
CA ARG A 209 14.39 0.26 -15.28
C ARG A 209 15.48 -0.80 -15.07
N GLY A 210 15.22 -1.75 -14.15
CA GLY A 210 16.13 -2.85 -13.84
C GLY A 210 17.24 -2.53 -12.83
N ASN A 211 17.46 -1.26 -12.47
CA ASN A 211 18.46 -0.86 -11.48
C ASN A 211 17.80 -0.49 -10.15
N ALA A 212 18.12 -1.23 -9.09
CA ALA A 212 17.65 -0.91 -7.75
C ALA A 212 18.47 0.24 -7.15
N LYS A 213 17.81 1.34 -6.79
CA LYS A 213 18.45 2.51 -6.18
C LYS A 213 17.68 3.02 -4.97
N TRP A 214 18.39 3.71 -4.11
CA TRP A 214 17.85 4.53 -3.05
C TRP A 214 17.55 5.94 -3.58
N TYR A 215 16.50 6.56 -3.07
CA TYR A 215 16.22 7.98 -3.29
C TYR A 215 15.30 8.52 -2.21
N ILE A 216 15.35 9.83 -1.99
CA ILE A 216 14.39 10.52 -1.13
C ILE A 216 13.20 10.96 -1.97
N SER A 217 12.01 10.62 -1.54
CA SER A 217 10.76 11.03 -2.17
C SER A 217 10.08 12.08 -1.32
N THR A 218 9.76 13.22 -1.91
CA THR A 218 8.86 14.19 -1.29
C THR A 218 7.47 13.57 -1.10
N LEU A 219 6.79 13.93 -0.03
CA LEU A 219 5.45 13.41 0.23
C LEU A 219 4.45 13.92 -0.81
N LYS A 220 3.51 13.03 -1.21
CA LYS A 220 2.65 13.26 -2.38
C LYS A 220 1.58 14.33 -2.18
N THR A 221 1.16 14.56 -0.93
CA THR A 221 0.03 15.44 -0.61
C THR A 221 0.40 16.37 0.53
N ARG A 222 -0.22 17.55 0.54
CA ARG A 222 -0.07 18.53 1.62
C ARG A 222 -0.38 17.93 3.00
N ASN A 223 -1.33 17.00 3.08
CA ASN A 223 -1.70 16.31 4.32
C ASN A 223 -0.67 15.28 4.79
N SER A 224 0.25 14.86 3.92
CA SER A 224 1.32 13.93 4.30
C SER A 224 2.47 14.62 5.02
N VAL A 225 2.70 15.92 4.75
CA VAL A 225 3.65 16.75 5.50
C VAL A 225 2.97 17.14 6.82
N ARG A 226 3.58 16.75 7.93
CA ARG A 226 2.99 16.92 9.26
C ARG A 226 4.03 16.91 10.36
N THR A 227 3.65 17.49 11.49
CA THR A 227 4.42 17.40 12.75
C THR A 227 3.69 16.45 13.69
N ILE A 228 4.41 15.47 14.23
CA ILE A 228 3.87 14.47 15.15
C ILE A 228 4.44 14.71 16.54
N PRO A 229 3.64 15.07 17.54
CA PRO A 229 4.08 15.13 18.94
C PRO A 229 4.56 13.75 19.41
N MET A 230 5.68 13.69 20.09
CA MET A 230 6.22 12.44 20.61
C MET A 230 5.57 12.07 21.96
N ILE A 231 5.14 10.83 22.07
CA ILE A 231 4.83 10.24 23.38
C ILE A 231 6.14 9.96 24.14
N SER A 232 6.08 9.93 25.47
CA SER A 232 7.27 9.81 26.33
C SER A 232 8.19 8.64 25.96
N ALA A 233 7.61 7.48 25.59
CA ALA A 233 8.39 6.31 25.20
C ALA A 233 9.19 6.54 23.89
N VAL A 234 8.63 7.27 22.92
CA VAL A 234 9.33 7.61 21.68
C VAL A 234 10.45 8.60 21.96
N ALA A 235 10.15 9.69 22.69
CA ALA A 235 11.15 10.68 23.08
C ALA A 235 12.34 10.05 23.81
N GLN A 236 12.08 9.20 24.79
CA GLN A 236 13.11 8.48 25.54
C GLN A 236 14.00 7.63 24.64
N GLN A 237 13.41 6.83 23.73
CA GLN A 237 14.18 5.96 22.86
C GLN A 237 15.02 6.76 21.84
N LEU A 238 14.49 7.85 21.31
CA LEU A 238 15.23 8.72 20.38
C LEU A 238 16.34 9.48 21.10
N THR A 239 16.13 9.96 22.32
CA THR A 239 17.18 10.59 23.14
C THR A 239 18.33 9.62 23.42
N LEU A 240 18.03 8.40 23.87
CA LEU A 240 19.05 7.37 24.10
C LEU A 240 19.82 6.99 22.81
N LEU A 241 19.14 7.00 21.68
CA LEU A 241 19.76 6.72 20.38
C LEU A 241 20.65 7.90 19.94
N TYR A 242 20.21 9.14 20.15
CA TYR A 242 20.95 10.37 19.86
C TYR A 242 22.22 10.49 20.70
N GLU A 243 22.15 10.23 22.01
CA GLU A 243 23.30 10.21 22.90
C GLU A 243 24.37 9.18 22.44
N LYS A 244 23.93 8.01 21.98
CA LYS A 244 24.83 7.01 21.39
C LYS A 244 25.43 7.47 20.05
N HIS A 245 24.68 8.26 19.28
CA HIS A 245 25.14 8.80 18.01
C HIS A 245 26.24 9.87 18.23
N ILE A 246 26.01 10.82 19.14
CA ILE A 246 26.98 11.88 19.46
C ILE A 246 28.25 11.31 20.14
N GLY A 247 28.09 10.36 21.07
CA GLY A 247 29.17 9.81 21.90
C GLY A 247 30.15 8.90 21.14
N LYS A 248 29.83 8.46 19.96
CA LYS A 248 30.76 7.74 19.07
C LYS A 248 31.37 8.78 18.12
N HIS A 249 32.70 8.78 17.98
CA HIS A 249 33.36 9.40 16.83
C HIS A 249 32.76 8.76 15.57
N ALA A 250 31.61 9.24 15.18
CA ALA A 250 30.78 8.60 14.18
C ALA A 250 31.52 8.66 12.84
N LYS A 251 31.73 7.51 12.24
CA LYS A 251 32.02 7.48 10.80
C LYS A 251 30.87 8.21 10.11
N PRO A 252 31.15 9.11 9.14
CA PRO A 252 30.08 9.78 8.42
C PRO A 252 29.09 8.73 7.89
N GLY A 253 27.81 8.93 8.20
CA GLY A 253 26.72 8.09 7.73
C GLY A 253 26.53 8.23 6.20
N PRO A 254 25.66 7.43 5.61
CA PRO A 254 25.31 7.56 4.20
C PRO A 254 24.71 8.95 3.93
N THR A 255 25.13 9.56 2.80
CA THR A 255 24.50 10.76 2.26
C THR A 255 23.68 10.39 1.02
N LEU A 256 22.45 10.86 0.93
CA LEU A 256 21.55 10.56 -0.17
C LEU A 256 20.66 11.77 -0.51
N ASP A 257 20.70 12.23 -1.76
CA ASP A 257 19.88 13.35 -2.26
C ASP A 257 19.95 14.62 -1.38
N GLY A 258 21.11 14.88 -0.76
CA GLY A 258 21.34 16.03 0.14
C GLY A 258 21.02 15.76 1.62
N TYR A 259 20.41 14.64 1.95
CA TYR A 259 20.13 14.21 3.34
C TYR A 259 21.31 13.42 3.90
N GLN A 260 21.62 13.64 5.16
CA GLN A 260 22.67 12.96 5.92
C GLN A 260 22.21 12.72 7.36
N ASP A 261 23.00 12.00 8.14
CA ASP A 261 22.74 11.76 9.57
C ASP A 261 21.36 11.09 9.83
N PHE A 262 21.07 10.05 9.05
CA PHE A 262 19.85 9.26 9.21
C PHE A 262 19.76 8.64 10.61
N VAL A 263 18.57 8.74 11.21
CA VAL A 263 18.31 8.26 12.59
C VAL A 263 18.41 6.74 12.66
N PHE A 264 17.86 6.02 11.69
CA PHE A 264 17.78 4.57 11.69
C PHE A 264 18.68 3.95 10.62
N LEU A 265 19.74 3.33 11.08
CA LEU A 265 20.69 2.60 10.24
C LEU A 265 20.77 1.14 10.69
N ASN A 266 21.14 0.26 9.78
CA ASN A 266 21.41 -1.13 10.11
C ASN A 266 22.74 -1.25 10.91
N ARG A 267 23.04 -2.46 11.42
CA ARG A 267 24.27 -2.74 12.19
C ARG A 267 25.58 -2.41 11.45
N PHE A 268 25.53 -2.22 10.14
CA PHE A 268 26.68 -1.85 9.29
C PHE A 268 26.74 -0.36 8.97
N GLY A 269 25.82 0.46 9.53
CA GLY A 269 25.72 1.88 9.24
C GLY A 269 25.09 2.21 7.88
N GLN A 270 24.30 1.29 7.31
CA GLN A 270 23.66 1.47 6.01
C GLN A 270 22.15 1.73 6.17
N LEU A 271 21.55 2.35 5.14
CA LEU A 271 20.12 2.61 5.06
C LEU A 271 19.28 1.33 5.19
N ILE A 272 18.09 1.46 5.77
CA ILE A 272 17.12 0.38 5.94
C ILE A 272 15.91 0.68 5.06
N ASN A 273 15.46 -0.29 4.27
CA ASN A 273 14.20 -0.18 3.53
C ASN A 273 13.04 -0.87 4.28
N ALA A 274 11.81 -0.56 3.87
CA ALA A 274 10.60 -1.15 4.47
C ALA A 274 10.64 -2.69 4.46
N HIS A 275 11.13 -3.31 3.39
CA HIS A 275 11.28 -4.76 3.31
C HIS A 275 12.32 -5.33 4.30
N GLY A 276 13.36 -4.54 4.61
CA GLY A 276 14.33 -4.87 5.66
C GLY A 276 13.68 -4.89 7.05
N ILE A 277 12.74 -3.96 7.32
CA ILE A 277 11.95 -3.94 8.55
C ILE A 277 11.05 -5.18 8.62
N ASP A 278 10.33 -5.52 7.55
CA ASP A 278 9.45 -6.70 7.54
C ASP A 278 10.23 -8.00 7.79
N ARG A 279 11.43 -8.14 7.21
CA ARG A 279 12.33 -9.27 7.51
C ARG A 279 12.81 -9.28 8.96
N ALA A 280 13.03 -8.12 9.56
CA ALA A 280 13.38 -8.03 10.98
C ALA A 280 12.21 -8.45 11.86
N ILE A 281 11.00 -7.96 11.57
CA ILE A 281 9.76 -8.36 12.26
C ILE A 281 9.61 -9.88 12.22
N GLU A 282 9.74 -10.48 11.04
CA GLU A 282 9.54 -11.93 10.87
C GLU A 282 10.57 -12.75 11.70
N ARG A 283 11.84 -12.35 11.70
CA ARG A 283 12.87 -13.00 12.53
C ARG A 283 12.58 -12.88 14.02
N ILE A 284 12.21 -11.68 14.48
CA ILE A 284 11.89 -11.41 15.88
C ILE A 284 10.66 -12.21 16.30
N ARG A 285 9.60 -12.19 15.47
CA ARG A 285 8.36 -12.93 15.71
C ARG A 285 8.61 -14.44 15.82
N THR A 286 9.35 -15.00 14.88
CA THR A 286 9.69 -16.42 14.89
C THR A 286 10.48 -16.79 16.15
N SER A 287 11.53 -16.01 16.45
CA SER A 287 12.34 -16.24 17.66
C SER A 287 11.53 -16.11 18.96
N TYR A 288 10.62 -15.12 19.06
CA TYR A 288 9.70 -14.99 20.19
C TYR A 288 8.78 -16.21 20.30
N ASN A 289 8.15 -16.61 19.20
CA ASN A 289 7.19 -17.70 19.20
C ASN A 289 7.83 -19.05 19.58
N ASP A 290 9.08 -19.28 19.18
CA ASP A 290 9.85 -20.48 19.57
C ASP A 290 10.13 -20.50 21.07
N VAL A 291 10.62 -19.38 21.62
CA VAL A 291 10.88 -19.23 23.07
C VAL A 291 9.58 -19.35 23.88
N GLU A 292 8.52 -18.66 23.45
CA GLU A 292 7.22 -18.70 24.12
C GLU A 292 6.59 -20.10 24.07
N SER A 293 6.69 -20.80 22.95
CA SER A 293 6.20 -22.19 22.81
C SER A 293 6.89 -23.15 23.78
N THR A 294 8.19 -22.99 23.95
CA THR A 294 8.98 -23.79 24.91
C THR A 294 8.58 -23.49 26.34
N ARG A 295 8.56 -22.21 26.70
CA ARG A 295 8.17 -21.75 28.04
C ARG A 295 6.73 -22.15 28.42
N ALA A 296 5.80 -22.05 27.46
CA ALA A 296 4.40 -22.43 27.69
C ALA A 296 4.26 -23.92 27.97
N LYS A 297 5.04 -24.78 27.28
CA LYS A 297 5.09 -26.23 27.57
C LYS A 297 5.62 -26.53 28.97
N GLU A 298 6.71 -25.87 29.36
CA GLU A 298 7.31 -26.04 30.69
C GLU A 298 6.34 -25.60 31.81
N CYS A 299 5.59 -24.51 31.57
CA CYS A 299 4.60 -23.99 32.51
C CYS A 299 3.20 -24.64 32.39
N ASN A 300 3.03 -25.62 31.52
CA ASN A 300 1.75 -26.31 31.25
C ASN A 300 0.59 -25.31 30.96
N ARG A 301 0.84 -24.30 30.13
CA ARG A 301 -0.13 -23.29 29.71
C ARG A 301 -0.20 -23.16 28.19
N LYS A 302 -1.23 -22.51 27.68
CA LYS A 302 -1.33 -22.18 26.26
C LYS A 302 -0.31 -21.09 25.90
N PRO A 303 0.43 -21.22 24.76
CA PRO A 303 1.37 -20.21 24.32
C PRO A 303 0.66 -18.96 23.81
N GLU A 304 1.21 -17.78 24.11
CA GLU A 304 0.75 -16.47 23.65
C GLU A 304 1.56 -16.03 22.42
N LEU A 305 1.23 -16.59 21.27
CA LEU A 305 1.98 -16.41 20.04
C LEU A 305 1.67 -15.07 19.36
N LEU A 306 2.69 -14.46 18.77
CA LEU A 306 2.53 -13.32 17.89
C LEU A 306 2.04 -13.79 16.51
N PRO A 307 0.99 -13.16 15.95
CA PRO A 307 0.53 -13.47 14.60
C PRO A 307 1.57 -13.04 13.56
N HIS A 308 1.37 -13.43 12.30
CA HIS A 308 2.13 -12.83 11.20
C HIS A 308 1.69 -11.37 11.01
N PHE A 309 2.65 -10.43 10.98
CA PHE A 309 2.39 -9.01 10.77
C PHE A 309 3.59 -8.32 10.08
N THR A 310 3.36 -7.13 9.55
CA THR A 310 4.33 -6.30 8.84
C THR A 310 4.45 -4.92 9.48
N ALA A 311 5.41 -4.11 9.06
CA ALA A 311 5.57 -2.74 9.49
C ALA A 311 4.28 -1.90 9.29
N HIS A 312 3.51 -2.19 8.23
CA HIS A 312 2.22 -1.54 8.00
C HIS A 312 1.17 -1.89 9.07
N CYS A 313 1.22 -3.11 9.62
CA CYS A 313 0.35 -3.52 10.73
C CYS A 313 0.66 -2.73 12.03
N LEU A 314 1.92 -2.30 12.25
CA LEU A 314 2.28 -1.44 13.38
C LEU A 314 1.59 -0.07 13.27
N ARG A 315 1.58 0.52 12.07
CA ARG A 315 0.82 1.74 11.79
C ARG A 315 -0.69 1.54 11.98
N HIS A 316 -1.24 0.40 11.56
CA HIS A 316 -2.64 0.05 11.84
C HIS A 316 -2.92 -0.06 13.32
N THR A 317 -2.01 -0.68 14.09
CA THR A 317 -2.09 -0.78 15.53
C THR A 317 -2.16 0.60 16.19
N PHE A 318 -1.26 1.53 15.80
CA PHE A 318 -1.30 2.91 16.27
C PHE A 318 -2.63 3.58 15.92
N CYS A 319 -3.09 3.50 14.67
CA CYS A 319 -4.35 4.09 14.23
C CYS A 319 -5.54 3.57 15.04
N THR A 320 -5.62 2.25 15.26
CA THR A 320 -6.68 1.64 16.07
C THR A 320 -6.65 2.18 17.51
N ARG A 321 -5.46 2.27 18.13
CA ARG A 321 -5.32 2.82 19.49
C ARG A 321 -5.67 4.30 19.54
N LEU A 322 -5.21 5.07 18.55
CA LEU A 322 -5.56 6.49 18.45
C LEU A 322 -7.09 6.67 18.34
N CYS A 323 -7.76 5.89 17.51
CA CYS A 323 -9.22 5.90 17.38
C CYS A 323 -9.97 5.46 18.65
N GLU A 324 -9.33 4.71 19.57
CA GLU A 324 -9.92 4.36 20.86
C GLU A 324 -9.88 5.55 21.86
N CYS A 325 -8.87 6.42 21.73
CA CYS A 325 -8.63 7.53 22.65
C CYS A 325 -9.16 8.87 22.11
N GLU A 326 -9.09 9.09 20.78
CA GLU A 326 -9.44 10.33 20.11
C GLU A 326 -10.73 10.15 19.31
N LYS A 327 -11.63 11.13 19.34
CA LYS A 327 -12.90 11.12 18.65
C LYS A 327 -12.91 12.04 17.43
N ASP A 328 -12.02 13.02 17.40
CA ASP A 328 -11.93 13.96 16.28
C ASP A 328 -11.20 13.29 15.11
N LEU A 329 -11.98 13.00 14.07
CA LEU A 329 -11.46 12.37 12.83
C LEU A 329 -10.44 13.26 12.12
N ALA A 330 -10.54 14.59 12.24
CA ALA A 330 -9.58 15.49 11.60
C ALA A 330 -8.21 15.41 12.29
N VAL A 331 -8.18 15.28 13.61
CA VAL A 331 -6.95 15.06 14.40
C VAL A 331 -6.31 13.72 14.02
N ILE A 332 -7.12 12.65 13.95
CA ILE A 332 -6.65 11.32 13.55
C ILE A 332 -6.10 11.36 12.12
N GLN A 333 -6.83 11.95 11.18
CA GLN A 333 -6.42 12.09 9.79
C GLN A 333 -5.09 12.85 9.67
N HIS A 334 -4.95 13.95 10.40
CA HIS A 334 -3.74 14.76 10.41
C HIS A 334 -2.54 13.98 10.95
N LEU A 335 -2.64 13.35 12.12
CA LEU A 335 -1.55 12.57 12.72
C LEU A 335 -1.15 11.38 11.83
N MET A 336 -2.13 10.73 11.22
CA MET A 336 -1.88 9.62 10.30
C MET A 336 -1.34 10.08 8.93
N GLY A 337 -1.57 11.32 8.52
CA GLY A 337 -1.22 11.80 7.17
C GLY A 337 -1.99 11.03 6.09
N HIS A 338 -3.29 10.78 6.32
CA HIS A 338 -4.17 10.18 5.33
C HIS A 338 -4.69 11.26 4.38
N SER A 339 -4.52 11.05 3.07
CA SER A 339 -5.08 11.96 2.04
C SER A 339 -6.59 11.86 1.96
N ASP A 340 -7.15 10.70 2.30
CA ASP A 340 -8.56 10.40 2.25
C ASP A 340 -9.08 9.96 3.63
N ILE A 341 -10.20 10.54 4.04
CA ILE A 341 -10.87 10.22 5.30
C ILE A 341 -11.44 8.79 5.30
N GLU A 342 -11.81 8.25 4.12
CA GLU A 342 -12.28 6.87 4.00
C GLU A 342 -11.27 5.86 4.53
N THR A 343 -9.96 6.12 4.35
CA THR A 343 -8.90 5.28 4.91
C THR A 343 -8.92 5.29 6.44
N THR A 344 -9.28 6.40 7.06
CA THR A 344 -9.44 6.52 8.52
C THR A 344 -10.75 5.84 8.96
N LEU A 345 -11.82 6.06 8.23
CA LEU A 345 -13.13 5.47 8.50
C LEU A 345 -13.13 3.94 8.44
N THR A 346 -12.40 3.32 7.52
CA THR A 346 -12.28 1.84 7.45
C THR A 346 -11.65 1.23 8.71
N VAL A 347 -10.82 1.97 9.44
CA VAL A 347 -10.29 1.56 10.76
C VAL A 347 -11.32 1.87 11.86
N TYR A 348 -12.08 2.96 11.71
CA TYR A 348 -13.10 3.42 12.65
C TYR A 348 -14.36 2.57 12.64
N ASP A 349 -14.69 1.91 11.53
CA ASP A 349 -15.92 1.10 11.32
C ASP A 349 -15.98 -0.17 12.19
N HIS A 350 -14.88 -0.56 12.82
CA HIS A 350 -14.89 -1.61 13.85
C HIS A 350 -15.30 -1.04 15.23
N VAL A 351 -16.50 -0.46 15.29
CA VAL A 351 -17.07 0.05 16.54
C VAL A 351 -17.38 -1.11 17.46
N SER A 352 -16.61 -1.27 18.55
CA SER A 352 -16.89 -2.30 19.55
C SER A 352 -18.24 -2.03 20.26
N PRO A 353 -18.99 -3.06 20.66
CA PRO A 353 -20.24 -2.91 21.43
C PRO A 353 -20.09 -2.06 22.70
N ASN A 354 -18.90 -2.10 23.33
CA ASN A 354 -18.58 -1.29 24.51
C ASN A 354 -18.50 0.20 24.19
N ARG A 355 -18.04 0.54 22.98
CA ARG A 355 -17.94 1.93 22.52
C ARG A 355 -19.30 2.53 22.23
N LEU A 356 -20.22 1.74 21.67
CA LEU A 356 -21.62 2.12 21.48
C LEU A 356 -22.30 2.39 22.83
N ARG A 357 -22.11 1.51 23.82
CA ARG A 357 -22.66 1.69 25.18
C ARG A 357 -22.11 2.94 25.85
N LYS A 358 -20.80 3.21 25.74
CA LYS A 358 -20.16 4.38 26.32
C LYS A 358 -20.67 5.69 25.68
N ALA A 359 -20.86 5.70 24.36
CA ALA A 359 -21.43 6.85 23.64
C ALA A 359 -22.88 7.12 24.09
N MET A 360 -23.72 6.08 24.19
CA MET A 360 -25.10 6.22 24.67
C MET A 360 -25.14 6.67 26.14
N GLY A 361 -24.29 6.12 26.99
CA GLY A 361 -24.18 6.58 28.40
C GLY A 361 -23.74 8.03 28.54
N SER A 362 -22.91 8.56 27.63
CA SER A 362 -22.55 9.98 27.60
C SER A 362 -23.73 10.87 27.18
N LEU A 363 -24.60 10.37 26.29
CA LEU A 363 -25.84 11.07 25.89
C LEU A 363 -26.85 11.13 27.04
N ASP A 364 -26.99 10.05 27.81
CA ASP A 364 -27.82 10.01 29.03
C ASP A 364 -27.32 11.02 30.06
N GLN A 365 -26.00 11.08 30.30
CA GLN A 365 -25.41 12.05 31.23
C GLN A 365 -25.55 13.51 30.78
N ALA A 366 -25.65 13.75 29.47
CA ALA A 366 -25.83 15.08 28.91
C ALA A 366 -27.30 15.57 28.96
N HIS A 367 -28.23 14.79 29.50
CA HIS A 367 -29.67 15.12 29.62
C HIS A 367 -30.28 15.67 28.33
N ILE A 368 -29.88 15.16 27.16
CA ILE A 368 -30.26 15.71 25.83
C ILE A 368 -31.77 15.71 25.63
N LEU A 369 -32.51 14.80 26.26
CA LEU A 369 -33.95 14.71 26.10
C LEU A 369 -34.75 15.52 27.11
N GLY A 370 -34.10 16.17 28.09
CA GLY A 370 -34.78 17.01 29.08
C GLY A 370 -35.88 16.27 29.90
N LEU A 371 -35.76 14.96 29.99
CA LEU A 371 -36.79 14.07 30.63
C LEU A 371 -36.42 13.72 32.07
N LEU A 372 -35.72 14.53 32.81
CA LEU A 372 -35.54 14.45 34.27
C LEU A 372 -35.64 15.80 34.90
#